data_bbd3526ad0410a4b1bd52139caa596a0
#
_entry.id   bbd3526ad0410a4b1bd52139caa596a0
#
_cell.length_a   1.000
_cell.length_b   1.000
_cell.length_c   1.000
_cell.angle_alpha   90.00
_cell.angle_beta   90.00
_cell.angle_gamma   90.00
#
_symmetry.space_group_name_H-M   'P 1'
#
loop_
_entity.id
_entity.type
_entity.pdbx_description
1 polymer ?
#
loop_
_entity_poly.entity_id
_entity_poly.type
_entity_poly.pdbx_seq_one_letter_code
_entity_poly.pdbx_strand_id
1 'polypeptide(L)'
;MKINLIIFLSRFGVGGAGNSIFRLCKGLSKKKINISIICLKNCPFDKEFKKIGIKVYKIKSNKTLFAMLKVLNITKSLISNKYKKNIFISNIHYTNVLSLIFLRNLNNLKIVLVERTPLMELSIYFGFIDFIKKNIIKSLIYLLYNLSDAIVCNSTSISKHFKNKYKLNTKTIFPPSVINSFQSNKKIYKKNKTLIIATVCRLTREKGLDVLFQALSLLNFKNYKLLIAGDGIEKSKLKQLSEKLNISNKIKYLGFLKDVKPILKLSNLYVNT
;
A
#
# COMPACT_ATOMS: atom_id res chain seq x y z
N MET A 1 -21.55 16.87 -13.74
CA MET A 1 -20.20 17.42 -13.92
C MET A 1 -19.27 16.30 -14.33
N LYS A 2 -18.57 16.39 -15.45
CA LYS A 2 -17.58 15.37 -15.85
C LYS A 2 -16.23 15.71 -15.20
N ILE A 3 -15.69 14.80 -14.38
CA ILE A 3 -14.35 14.88 -13.78
C ILE A 3 -13.44 13.91 -14.53
N ASN A 4 -12.22 14.33 -14.80
CA ASN A 4 -11.15 13.50 -15.31
C ASN A 4 -10.15 13.21 -14.19
N LEU A 5 -9.97 11.95 -13.86
CA LEU A 5 -9.13 11.49 -12.76
C LEU A 5 -7.97 10.66 -13.32
N ILE A 6 -6.75 11.13 -13.12
CA ILE A 6 -5.52 10.46 -13.52
C ILE A 6 -4.83 9.98 -12.25
N ILE A 7 -4.66 8.69 -12.07
CA ILE A 7 -4.05 8.11 -10.86
C ILE A 7 -2.68 7.55 -11.21
N PHE A 8 -1.65 8.02 -10.53
CA PHE A 8 -0.29 7.53 -10.69
C PHE A 8 0.17 6.74 -9.47
N LEU A 9 0.63 5.52 -9.72
CA LEU A 9 1.26 4.67 -8.73
C LEU A 9 2.52 4.04 -9.35
N SER A 10 3.70 4.41 -8.86
CA SER A 10 4.98 3.95 -9.44
C SER A 10 5.13 2.43 -9.43
N ARG A 11 4.62 1.74 -8.41
CA ARG A 11 4.58 0.26 -8.34
C ARG A 11 3.18 -0.21 -8.03
N PHE A 12 2.53 -0.79 -9.03
CA PHE A 12 1.20 -1.36 -8.86
C PHE A 12 1.31 -2.85 -8.52
N GLY A 13 1.23 -3.18 -7.23
CA GLY A 13 1.28 -4.56 -6.75
C GLY A 13 -0.06 -5.04 -6.18
N VAL A 14 -0.16 -6.32 -5.89
CA VAL A 14 -1.33 -6.93 -5.20
C VAL A 14 -1.41 -6.59 -3.70
N GLY A 15 -0.52 -5.76 -3.18
CA GLY A 15 -0.52 -5.29 -1.79
C GLY A 15 -1.61 -4.25 -1.50
N GLY A 16 -1.62 -3.73 -0.27
CA GLY A 16 -2.66 -2.82 0.23
C GLY A 16 -2.92 -1.58 -0.62
N ALA A 17 -1.87 -0.93 -1.16
CA ALA A 17 -2.01 0.25 -2.00
C ALA A 17 -2.72 -0.06 -3.33
N GLY A 18 -2.31 -1.13 -4.03
CA GLY A 18 -2.92 -1.55 -5.29
C GLY A 18 -4.38 -1.95 -5.12
N ASN A 19 -4.67 -2.79 -4.13
CA ASN A 19 -6.04 -3.21 -3.80
C ASN A 19 -6.94 -2.01 -3.44
N SER A 20 -6.44 -1.06 -2.65
CA SER A 20 -7.17 0.14 -2.25
C SER A 20 -7.52 1.01 -3.46
N ILE A 21 -6.56 1.22 -4.39
CA ILE A 21 -6.81 1.98 -5.62
C ILE A 21 -7.81 1.24 -6.52
N PHE A 22 -7.66 -0.07 -6.68
CA PHE A 22 -8.61 -0.86 -7.47
C PHE A 22 -10.05 -0.74 -6.92
N ARG A 23 -10.23 -0.86 -5.61
CA ARG A 23 -11.54 -0.71 -4.95
C ARG A 23 -12.11 0.69 -5.12
N LEU A 24 -11.27 1.73 -4.95
CA LEU A 24 -11.67 3.11 -5.21
C LEU A 24 -12.15 3.29 -6.65
N CYS A 25 -11.39 2.83 -7.62
CA CYS A 25 -11.74 2.90 -9.04
C CYS A 25 -13.04 2.15 -9.34
N LYS A 26 -13.23 0.95 -8.79
CA LYS A 26 -14.47 0.17 -8.93
C LYS A 26 -15.69 0.90 -8.35
N GLY A 27 -15.53 1.62 -7.24
CA GLY A 27 -16.59 2.45 -6.68
C GLY A 27 -16.91 3.68 -7.54
N LEU A 28 -15.87 4.33 -8.06
CA LEU A 28 -15.99 5.54 -8.87
C LEU A 28 -16.43 5.28 -10.31
N SER A 29 -16.15 4.11 -10.89
CA SER A 29 -16.56 3.75 -12.26
C SER A 29 -18.08 3.74 -12.45
N LYS A 30 -18.86 3.59 -11.37
CA LYS A 30 -20.32 3.72 -11.37
C LYS A 30 -20.80 5.19 -11.47
N LYS A 31 -19.90 6.16 -11.37
CA LYS A 31 -20.19 7.60 -11.45
C LYS A 31 -19.72 8.17 -12.79
N LYS A 32 -20.21 9.36 -13.18
CA LYS A 32 -19.79 10.05 -14.42
C LYS A 32 -18.37 10.65 -14.30
N ILE A 33 -17.37 9.79 -13.97
CA ILE A 33 -15.96 10.16 -13.81
C ILE A 33 -15.15 9.37 -14.83
N ASN A 34 -14.31 10.08 -15.62
CA ASN A 34 -13.32 9.44 -16.45
C ASN A 34 -12.09 9.09 -15.62
N ILE A 35 -11.63 7.86 -15.66
CA ILE A 35 -10.50 7.40 -14.84
C ILE A 35 -9.43 6.81 -15.74
N SER A 36 -8.19 7.25 -15.54
CA SER A 36 -7.00 6.69 -16.18
C SER A 36 -5.96 6.32 -15.11
N ILE A 37 -5.27 5.21 -15.31
CA ILE A 37 -4.19 4.76 -14.43
C ILE A 37 -2.86 4.90 -15.16
N ILE A 38 -1.86 5.44 -14.50
CA ILE A 38 -0.46 5.42 -14.96
C ILE A 38 0.34 4.59 -13.96
N CYS A 39 1.12 3.63 -14.43
CA CYS A 39 1.99 2.83 -13.57
C CYS A 39 3.28 2.45 -14.28
N LEU A 40 4.30 2.05 -13.49
CA LEU A 40 5.53 1.50 -14.03
C LEU A 40 5.42 -0.02 -14.16
N LYS A 41 5.96 -0.56 -15.25
CA LYS A 41 5.99 -2.00 -15.55
C LYS A 41 4.58 -2.63 -15.62
N ASN A 42 4.25 -3.50 -14.67
CA ASN A 42 3.06 -4.33 -14.69
C ASN A 42 1.97 -3.81 -13.76
N CYS A 43 0.72 -3.98 -14.17
CA CYS A 43 -0.45 -3.76 -13.35
C CYS A 43 -1.18 -5.10 -13.16
N PRO A 44 -1.16 -5.70 -11.96
CA PRO A 44 -1.85 -6.97 -11.71
C PRO A 44 -3.36 -6.91 -11.95
N PHE A 45 -3.96 -5.73 -11.89
CA PHE A 45 -5.39 -5.49 -12.09
C PHE A 45 -5.75 -4.99 -13.50
N ASP A 46 -4.86 -5.17 -14.49
CA ASP A 46 -5.05 -4.63 -15.83
C ASP A 46 -6.32 -5.15 -16.50
N LYS A 47 -6.55 -6.47 -16.41
CA LYS A 47 -7.75 -7.12 -16.95
C LYS A 47 -9.02 -6.61 -16.27
N GLU A 48 -8.98 -6.47 -14.96
CA GLU A 48 -10.10 -6.00 -14.14
C GLU A 48 -10.41 -4.51 -14.40
N PHE A 49 -9.38 -3.67 -14.54
CA PHE A 49 -9.55 -2.26 -14.91
C PHE A 49 -10.17 -2.13 -16.29
N LYS A 50 -9.70 -2.91 -17.26
CA LYS A 50 -10.27 -2.94 -18.62
C LYS A 50 -11.75 -3.32 -18.62
N LYS A 51 -12.15 -4.31 -17.81
CA LYS A 51 -13.56 -4.73 -17.67
C LYS A 51 -14.49 -3.62 -17.16
N ILE A 52 -13.98 -2.65 -16.40
CA ILE A 52 -14.74 -1.51 -15.87
C ILE A 52 -14.47 -0.20 -16.64
N GLY A 53 -13.92 -0.30 -17.86
CA GLY A 53 -13.71 0.84 -18.77
C GLY A 53 -12.56 1.77 -18.39
N ILE A 54 -11.62 1.33 -17.53
CA ILE A 54 -10.47 2.14 -17.10
C ILE A 54 -9.24 1.78 -17.91
N LYS A 55 -8.63 2.81 -18.56
CA LYS A 55 -7.41 2.65 -19.33
C LYS A 55 -6.18 2.69 -18.43
N VAL A 56 -5.26 1.73 -18.62
CA VAL A 56 -4.00 1.62 -17.89
C VAL A 56 -2.83 1.91 -18.81
N TYR A 57 -2.06 2.92 -18.47
CA TYR A 57 -0.83 3.33 -19.17
C TYR A 57 0.37 2.75 -18.43
N LYS A 58 1.05 1.79 -19.04
CA LYS A 58 2.23 1.13 -18.48
C LYS A 58 3.51 1.72 -19.07
N ILE A 59 4.38 2.22 -18.20
CA ILE A 59 5.66 2.80 -18.60
C ILE A 59 6.77 1.78 -18.30
N LYS A 60 7.51 1.35 -19.30
CA LYS A 60 8.67 0.48 -19.13
C LYS A 60 9.81 1.28 -18.49
N SER A 61 9.90 1.29 -17.17
CA SER A 61 10.99 1.90 -16.41
C SER A 61 11.19 1.21 -15.07
N ASN A 62 12.45 1.12 -14.63
CA ASN A 62 12.83 0.59 -13.32
C ASN A 62 12.85 1.66 -12.23
N LYS A 63 13.08 2.92 -12.62
CA LYS A 63 13.20 4.06 -11.70
C LYS A 63 12.16 5.11 -12.01
N THR A 64 11.45 5.57 -10.98
CA THR A 64 10.37 6.55 -11.10
C THR A 64 10.86 7.86 -11.71
N LEU A 65 12.04 8.34 -11.30
CA LEU A 65 12.60 9.60 -11.81
C LEU A 65 12.69 9.60 -13.34
N PHE A 66 13.27 8.57 -13.94
CA PHE A 66 13.41 8.46 -15.40
C PHE A 66 12.09 8.27 -16.16
N ALA A 67 11.06 7.83 -15.44
CA ALA A 67 9.73 7.69 -16.02
C ALA A 67 8.95 9.01 -16.07
N MET A 68 9.36 10.03 -15.30
CA MET A 68 8.55 11.24 -15.10
C MET A 68 8.31 12.04 -16.39
N LEU A 69 9.24 12.08 -17.34
CA LEU A 69 9.02 12.69 -18.65
C LEU A 69 7.88 11.99 -19.42
N LYS A 70 7.86 10.65 -19.36
CA LYS A 70 6.76 9.87 -19.97
C LYS A 70 5.44 10.07 -19.21
N VAL A 71 5.48 10.16 -17.88
CA VAL A 71 4.29 10.49 -17.06
C VAL A 71 3.77 11.87 -17.44
N LEU A 72 4.64 12.87 -17.60
CA LEU A 72 4.29 14.22 -18.03
C LEU A 72 3.57 14.19 -19.40
N ASN A 73 4.16 13.52 -20.40
CA ASN A 73 3.59 13.47 -21.76
C ASN A 73 2.23 12.76 -21.78
N ILE A 74 2.10 11.64 -21.06
CA ILE A 74 0.80 10.94 -20.93
C ILE A 74 -0.21 11.84 -20.20
N THR A 75 0.20 12.53 -19.14
CA THR A 75 -0.69 13.42 -18.39
C THR A 75 -1.16 14.56 -19.28
N LYS A 76 -0.27 15.20 -20.06
CA LYS A 76 -0.64 16.24 -21.04
C LYS A 76 -1.68 15.75 -22.05
N SER A 77 -1.51 14.55 -22.60
CA SER A 77 -2.46 13.98 -23.56
C SER A 77 -3.83 13.63 -22.96
N LEU A 78 -3.88 13.45 -21.63
CA LEU A 78 -5.11 13.12 -20.90
C LEU A 78 -5.88 14.36 -20.41
N ILE A 79 -5.21 15.49 -20.24
CA ILE A 79 -5.86 16.75 -19.85
C ILE A 79 -6.75 17.24 -21.01
N SER A 80 -7.98 17.62 -20.71
CA SER A 80 -8.91 18.12 -21.72
C SER A 80 -9.87 19.14 -21.10
N ASN A 81 -10.14 20.20 -21.85
CA ASN A 81 -11.09 21.26 -21.47
C ASN A 81 -12.56 20.81 -21.49
N LYS A 82 -12.86 19.63 -22.08
CA LYS A 82 -14.21 19.02 -22.00
C LYS A 82 -14.59 18.59 -20.59
N TYR A 83 -13.63 18.49 -19.69
CA TYR A 83 -13.86 18.17 -18.28
C TYR A 83 -13.84 19.45 -17.43
N LYS A 84 -14.75 19.55 -16.48
CA LYS A 84 -14.75 20.67 -15.53
C LYS A 84 -13.52 20.70 -14.64
N LYS A 85 -12.96 19.52 -14.35
CA LYS A 85 -11.75 19.36 -13.51
C LYS A 85 -10.92 18.20 -14.03
N ASN A 86 -9.63 18.44 -14.24
CA ASN A 86 -8.62 17.41 -14.43
C ASN A 86 -7.87 17.28 -13.10
N ILE A 87 -7.84 16.08 -12.53
CA ILE A 87 -7.24 15.81 -11.22
C ILE A 87 -6.19 14.70 -11.37
N PHE A 88 -4.97 14.99 -10.96
CA PHE A 88 -3.90 14.01 -10.88
C PHE A 88 -3.72 13.58 -9.44
N ILE A 89 -3.85 12.28 -9.17
CA ILE A 89 -3.60 11.69 -7.85
C ILE A 89 -2.25 10.99 -7.86
N SER A 90 -1.31 11.50 -7.08
CA SER A 90 -0.03 10.88 -6.82
C SER A 90 -0.05 10.12 -5.50
N ASN A 91 0.73 9.04 -5.40
CA ASN A 91 0.73 8.18 -4.22
C ASN A 91 2.14 7.94 -3.73
N ILE A 92 2.36 8.04 -2.41
CA ILE A 92 3.64 7.82 -1.71
C ILE A 92 4.62 9.00 -1.91
N HIS A 93 5.28 9.41 -0.83
CA HIS A 93 6.09 10.63 -0.73
C HIS A 93 7.10 10.84 -1.89
N TYR A 94 7.86 9.82 -2.29
CA TYR A 94 8.83 9.96 -3.39
C TYR A 94 8.14 10.30 -4.72
N THR A 95 7.06 9.61 -5.03
CA THR A 95 6.26 9.86 -6.23
C THR A 95 5.55 11.21 -6.16
N ASN A 96 5.09 11.60 -4.96
CA ASN A 96 4.42 12.87 -4.71
C ASN A 96 5.35 14.07 -4.99
N VAL A 97 6.57 14.04 -4.48
CA VAL A 97 7.61 15.05 -4.74
C VAL A 97 7.86 15.17 -6.24
N LEU A 98 8.12 14.05 -6.92
CA LEU A 98 8.38 14.07 -8.36
C LEU A 98 7.18 14.58 -9.17
N SER A 99 5.96 14.24 -8.77
CA SER A 99 4.76 14.73 -9.43
C SER A 99 4.63 16.25 -9.32
N LEU A 100 4.96 16.84 -8.19
CA LEU A 100 4.99 18.30 -8.04
C LEU A 100 6.06 18.94 -8.91
N ILE A 101 7.29 18.40 -8.93
CA ILE A 101 8.39 18.94 -9.73
C ILE A 101 8.01 18.96 -11.24
N PHE A 102 7.43 17.89 -11.75
CA PHE A 102 7.21 17.72 -13.19
C PHE A 102 5.85 18.21 -13.68
N LEU A 103 4.81 18.21 -12.84
CA LEU A 103 3.43 18.40 -13.31
C LEU A 103 2.75 19.68 -12.79
N ARG A 104 3.28 20.34 -11.73
CA ARG A 104 2.58 21.47 -11.11
C ARG A 104 2.32 22.65 -12.05
N ASN A 105 3.16 22.84 -13.07
CA ASN A 105 3.04 23.94 -14.01
C ASN A 105 2.11 23.60 -15.20
N LEU A 106 1.42 22.45 -15.18
CA LEU A 106 0.44 22.13 -16.19
C LEU A 106 -0.86 22.90 -15.95
N ASN A 107 -1.27 23.66 -16.96
CA ASN A 107 -2.55 24.37 -16.92
C ASN A 107 -3.73 23.39 -16.83
N ASN A 108 -4.78 23.80 -16.13
CA ASN A 108 -6.02 23.02 -15.95
C ASN A 108 -5.81 21.62 -15.30
N LEU A 109 -4.78 21.48 -14.45
CA LEU A 109 -4.51 20.26 -13.69
C LEU A 109 -4.46 20.56 -12.18
N LYS A 110 -5.24 19.84 -11.39
CA LYS A 110 -5.15 19.84 -9.94
C LYS A 110 -4.38 18.62 -9.46
N ILE A 111 -3.44 18.81 -8.53
CA ILE A 111 -2.59 17.74 -8.01
C ILE A 111 -2.98 17.42 -6.56
N VAL A 112 -3.41 16.18 -6.37
CA VAL A 112 -3.74 15.62 -5.04
C VAL A 112 -2.66 14.62 -4.65
N LEU A 113 -2.03 14.85 -3.52
CA LEU A 113 -1.01 13.97 -2.96
C LEU A 113 -1.65 13.01 -1.97
N VAL A 114 -1.33 11.71 -2.08
CA VAL A 114 -1.82 10.69 -1.15
C VAL A 114 -0.65 10.08 -0.39
N GLU A 115 -0.67 10.26 0.93
CA GLU A 115 0.31 9.67 1.84
C GLU A 115 -0.24 8.40 2.47
N ARG A 116 0.55 7.32 2.34
CA ARG A 116 0.16 5.96 2.74
C ARG A 116 1.06 5.33 3.78
N THR A 117 2.26 5.88 3.93
CA THR A 117 3.27 5.39 4.85
C THR A 117 3.70 6.49 5.81
N PRO A 118 4.02 6.15 7.07
CA PRO A 118 4.57 7.12 8.00
C PRO A 118 5.92 7.64 7.52
N LEU A 119 6.18 8.93 7.66
CA LEU A 119 7.49 9.50 7.32
C LEU A 119 8.64 8.97 8.20
N MET A 120 8.33 8.24 9.27
CA MET A 120 9.34 7.53 10.07
C MET A 120 10.17 6.56 9.23
N GLU A 121 9.62 5.99 8.14
CA GLU A 121 10.39 5.18 7.18
C GLU A 121 11.57 5.95 6.57
N LEU A 122 11.45 7.28 6.43
CA LEU A 122 12.53 8.14 5.96
C LEU A 122 13.59 8.41 7.04
N SER A 123 13.40 7.94 8.26
CA SER A 123 14.38 8.07 9.36
C SER A 123 15.13 6.77 9.66
N ILE A 124 14.82 5.69 8.94
CA ILE A 124 15.55 4.41 9.01
C ILE A 124 16.50 4.39 7.81
N TYR A 125 17.81 4.32 8.04
CA TYR A 125 18.82 4.40 6.97
C TYR A 125 19.56 3.07 6.80
N PHE A 126 19.80 2.69 5.55
CA PHE A 126 20.55 1.49 5.16
C PHE A 126 21.87 1.87 4.45
N GLY A 127 22.61 2.82 5.02
CA GLY A 127 23.86 3.31 4.50
C GLY A 127 23.83 4.79 4.12
N PHE A 128 25.02 5.34 3.83
CA PHE A 128 25.22 6.78 3.61
C PHE A 128 24.42 7.34 2.41
N ILE A 129 24.39 6.63 1.31
CA ILE A 129 23.63 7.05 0.10
C ILE A 129 22.11 7.11 0.41
N ASP A 130 21.60 6.14 1.16
CA ASP A 130 20.19 6.10 1.56
C ASP A 130 19.86 7.25 2.53
N PHE A 131 20.77 7.56 3.45
CA PHE A 131 20.69 8.72 4.33
C PHE A 131 20.55 10.02 3.54
N ILE A 132 21.44 10.28 2.56
CA ILE A 132 21.38 11.50 1.74
C ILE A 132 20.05 11.57 0.99
N LYS A 133 19.66 10.50 0.28
CA LYS A 133 18.41 10.44 -0.50
C LYS A 133 17.20 10.73 0.37
N LYS A 134 17.10 10.14 1.56
CA LYS A 134 15.94 10.32 2.45
C LYS A 134 15.88 11.73 3.04
N ASN A 135 17.01 12.33 3.34
CA ASN A 135 17.05 13.73 3.80
C ASN A 135 16.68 14.72 2.69
N ILE A 136 17.14 14.48 1.46
CA ILE A 136 16.70 15.26 0.29
C ILE A 136 15.17 15.16 0.14
N ILE A 137 14.59 13.98 0.23
CA ILE A 137 13.14 13.81 0.14
C ILE A 137 12.40 14.53 1.26
N LYS A 138 12.90 14.49 2.52
CA LYS A 138 12.30 15.25 3.62
C LYS A 138 12.30 16.75 3.36
N SER A 139 13.42 17.29 2.87
CA SER A 139 13.53 18.72 2.52
C SER A 139 12.59 19.08 1.37
N LEU A 140 12.49 18.25 0.33
CA LEU A 140 11.57 18.47 -0.78
C LEU A 140 10.09 18.36 -0.35
N ILE A 141 9.74 17.49 0.59
CA ILE A 141 8.40 17.45 1.18
C ILE A 141 8.09 18.80 1.85
N TYR A 142 9.01 19.30 2.69
CA TYR A 142 8.84 20.58 3.37
C TYR A 142 8.63 21.74 2.41
N LEU A 143 9.42 21.78 1.34
CA LEU A 143 9.40 22.88 0.37
C LEU A 143 8.21 22.81 -0.61
N LEU A 144 7.85 21.62 -1.05
CA LEU A 144 6.97 21.45 -2.22
C LEU A 144 5.53 21.09 -1.88
N TYR A 145 5.25 20.42 -0.76
CA TYR A 145 3.89 19.89 -0.51
C TYR A 145 2.81 20.97 -0.41
N ASN A 146 3.15 22.16 0.07
CA ASN A 146 2.23 23.32 0.08
C ASN A 146 1.79 23.76 -1.32
N LEU A 147 2.50 23.33 -2.37
CA LEU A 147 2.19 23.64 -3.77
C LEU A 147 1.15 22.71 -4.37
N SER A 148 0.68 21.72 -3.63
CA SER A 148 -0.38 20.81 -4.06
C SER A 148 -1.76 21.39 -3.78
N ASP A 149 -2.77 20.97 -4.56
CA ASP A 149 -4.16 21.39 -4.34
C ASP A 149 -4.78 20.71 -3.11
N ALA A 150 -4.31 19.53 -2.76
CA ALA A 150 -4.73 18.82 -1.54
C ALA A 150 -3.74 17.72 -1.15
N ILE A 151 -3.65 17.49 0.16
CA ILE A 151 -2.89 16.37 0.75
C ILE A 151 -3.86 15.47 1.50
N VAL A 152 -3.91 14.22 1.10
CA VAL A 152 -4.74 13.17 1.69
C VAL A 152 -3.88 12.14 2.40
N CYS A 153 -4.15 11.90 3.67
CA CYS A 153 -3.49 10.87 4.47
C CYS A 153 -4.44 9.68 4.69
N ASN A 154 -3.94 8.46 4.61
CA ASN A 154 -4.75 7.26 4.79
C ASN A 154 -5.00 6.89 6.27
N SER A 155 -4.44 7.65 7.22
CA SER A 155 -4.67 7.49 8.65
C SER A 155 -4.57 8.82 9.40
N THR A 156 -5.22 8.89 10.56
CA THR A 156 -5.14 10.06 11.44
C THR A 156 -3.74 10.29 11.99
N SER A 157 -2.99 9.23 12.25
CA SER A 157 -1.61 9.31 12.75
C SER A 157 -0.71 10.00 11.73
N ILE A 158 -0.78 9.59 10.45
CA ILE A 158 -0.02 10.23 9.36
C ILE A 158 -0.43 11.70 9.21
N SER A 159 -1.74 11.98 9.22
CA SER A 159 -2.26 13.35 9.12
C SER A 159 -1.74 14.24 10.26
N LYS A 160 -1.81 13.78 11.51
CA LYS A 160 -1.27 14.50 12.68
C LYS A 160 0.22 14.76 12.53
N HIS A 161 1.00 13.78 12.08
CA HIS A 161 2.43 13.94 11.87
C HIS A 161 2.75 15.06 10.85
N PHE A 162 2.06 15.05 9.68
CA PHE A 162 2.24 16.11 8.67
C PHE A 162 1.82 17.49 9.18
N LYS A 163 0.70 17.58 9.89
CA LYS A 163 0.25 18.84 10.51
C LYS A 163 1.26 19.38 11.52
N ASN A 164 1.71 18.53 12.43
CA ASN A 164 2.57 18.96 13.54
C ASN A 164 3.98 19.30 13.07
N LYS A 165 4.59 18.43 12.27
CA LYS A 165 6.00 18.57 11.87
C LYS A 165 6.20 19.51 10.68
N TYR A 166 5.31 19.46 9.69
CA TYR A 166 5.46 20.20 8.43
C TYR A 166 4.47 21.36 8.30
N LYS A 167 3.57 21.55 9.28
CA LYS A 167 2.52 22.60 9.26
C LYS A 167 1.63 22.53 8.03
N LEU A 168 1.47 21.34 7.45
CA LEU A 168 0.71 21.10 6.24
C LEU A 168 -0.77 20.89 6.52
N ASN A 169 -1.65 21.48 5.71
CA ASN A 169 -3.08 21.20 5.77
C ASN A 169 -3.39 19.86 5.11
N THR A 170 -3.79 18.87 5.88
CA THR A 170 -4.06 17.51 5.40
C THR A 170 -5.45 17.05 5.75
N LYS A 171 -6.05 16.23 4.87
CA LYS A 171 -7.32 15.55 5.10
C LYS A 171 -7.08 14.06 5.32
N THR A 172 -7.75 13.48 6.31
CA THR A 172 -7.73 12.02 6.51
C THR A 172 -8.86 11.38 5.71
N ILE A 173 -8.51 10.44 4.81
CA ILE A 173 -9.47 9.61 4.08
C ILE A 173 -8.99 8.17 4.20
N PHE A 174 -9.72 7.36 4.97
CA PHE A 174 -9.39 5.95 5.14
C PHE A 174 -9.56 5.18 3.82
N PRO A 175 -8.60 4.32 3.45
CA PRO A 175 -8.71 3.53 2.23
C PRO A 175 -9.84 2.51 2.35
N PRO A 176 -10.56 2.20 1.25
CA PRO A 176 -11.55 1.14 1.25
C PRO A 176 -10.85 -0.21 1.42
N SER A 177 -10.83 -0.73 2.66
CA SER A 177 -10.09 -1.95 3.00
C SER A 177 -10.91 -3.21 2.77
N VAL A 178 -12.22 -3.16 2.92
CA VAL A 178 -13.12 -4.31 2.77
C VAL A 178 -14.31 -3.92 1.88
N ILE A 179 -14.63 -4.75 0.87
CA ILE A 179 -15.83 -4.57 0.03
C ILE A 179 -17.00 -5.33 0.64
N ASN A 180 -16.77 -6.56 1.07
CA ASN A 180 -17.75 -7.41 1.71
C ASN A 180 -17.15 -8.01 2.97
N SER A 181 -17.74 -7.72 4.12
CA SER A 181 -17.43 -8.46 5.35
C SER A 181 -18.03 -9.87 5.22
N PHE A 182 -17.37 -10.85 5.76
CA PHE A 182 -17.96 -12.16 5.97
C PHE A 182 -18.13 -12.36 7.48
N GLN A 183 -19.29 -12.85 7.86
CA GLN A 183 -19.48 -13.29 9.24
C GLN A 183 -18.82 -14.65 9.40
N SER A 184 -17.95 -14.76 10.38
CA SER A 184 -17.46 -16.06 10.83
C SER A 184 -18.37 -16.51 11.97
N ASN A 185 -18.92 -17.72 11.89
CA ASN A 185 -19.54 -18.34 13.05
C ASN A 185 -18.49 -18.39 14.15
N LYS A 186 -18.80 -17.85 15.33
CA LYS A 186 -17.90 -17.92 16.49
C LYS A 186 -17.59 -19.38 16.76
N LYS A 187 -16.39 -19.81 16.40
CA LYS A 187 -15.89 -21.12 16.81
C LYS A 187 -15.37 -20.99 18.24
N ILE A 188 -16.11 -21.54 19.18
CA ILE A 188 -15.64 -21.65 20.55
C ILE A 188 -14.46 -22.62 20.53
N TYR A 189 -13.29 -22.13 20.95
CA TYR A 189 -12.11 -22.98 21.13
C TYR A 189 -12.39 -23.99 22.25
N LYS A 190 -12.33 -25.28 21.92
CA LYS A 190 -12.41 -26.36 22.94
C LYS A 190 -10.99 -26.63 23.43
N LYS A 191 -10.77 -26.58 24.75
CA LYS A 191 -9.46 -26.70 25.41
C LYS A 191 -8.60 -27.89 24.93
N ASN A 192 -9.23 -28.97 24.48
CA ASN A 192 -8.55 -30.21 24.03
C ASN A 192 -8.26 -30.26 22.53
N LYS A 193 -8.50 -29.16 21.76
CA LYS A 193 -8.21 -29.12 20.33
C LYS A 193 -6.97 -28.27 20.06
N THR A 194 -6.30 -28.54 18.93
CA THR A 194 -5.19 -27.72 18.46
C THR A 194 -5.64 -26.30 18.18
N LEU A 195 -5.00 -25.31 18.80
CA LEU A 195 -5.24 -23.89 18.56
C LEU A 195 -4.66 -23.50 17.21
N ILE A 196 -5.49 -23.10 16.27
CA ILE A 196 -5.06 -22.63 14.95
C ILE A 196 -4.91 -21.11 15.00
N ILE A 197 -3.67 -20.66 14.90
CA ILE A 197 -3.30 -19.24 14.81
C ILE A 197 -3.02 -18.92 13.36
N ALA A 198 -3.54 -17.80 12.86
CA ALA A 198 -3.25 -17.33 11.50
C ALA A 198 -2.64 -15.94 11.49
N THR A 199 -1.74 -15.70 10.54
CA THR A 199 -1.26 -14.37 10.19
C THR A 199 -1.21 -14.23 8.66
N VAL A 200 -1.53 -13.05 8.16
CA VAL A 200 -1.57 -12.74 6.72
C VAL A 200 -0.78 -11.47 6.48
N CYS A 201 0.45 -11.60 6.02
CA CYS A 201 1.32 -10.45 5.80
C CYS A 201 2.43 -10.75 4.79
N ARG A 202 3.12 -9.72 4.32
CA ARG A 202 4.40 -9.90 3.62
C ARG A 202 5.45 -10.39 4.63
N LEU A 203 6.34 -11.29 4.22
CA LEU A 203 7.44 -11.76 5.07
C LEU A 203 8.60 -10.76 4.96
N THR A 204 8.45 -9.64 5.62
CA THR A 204 9.38 -8.52 5.66
C THR A 204 9.56 -8.07 7.11
N ARG A 205 10.71 -7.47 7.42
CA ARG A 205 11.10 -7.12 8.79
C ARG A 205 10.05 -6.27 9.53
N GLU A 206 9.43 -5.32 8.82
CA GLU A 206 8.41 -4.44 9.39
C GLU A 206 7.12 -5.15 9.82
N LYS A 207 6.99 -6.46 9.52
CA LYS A 207 5.85 -7.28 9.92
C LYS A 207 6.06 -8.05 11.23
N GLY A 208 7.23 -7.93 11.84
CA GLY A 208 7.48 -8.42 13.19
C GLY A 208 7.21 -9.92 13.43
N LEU A 209 7.32 -10.77 12.39
CA LEU A 209 7.09 -12.22 12.57
C LEU A 209 8.14 -12.89 13.46
N ASP A 210 9.32 -12.32 13.54
CA ASP A 210 10.37 -12.69 14.47
C ASP A 210 9.91 -12.52 15.93
N VAL A 211 9.25 -11.42 16.25
CA VAL A 211 8.64 -11.18 17.57
C VAL A 211 7.53 -12.18 17.86
N LEU A 212 6.67 -12.47 16.84
CA LEU A 212 5.63 -13.49 17.00
C LEU A 212 6.22 -14.86 17.30
N PHE A 213 7.31 -15.26 16.64
CA PHE A 213 7.96 -16.55 16.87
C PHE A 213 8.56 -16.63 18.26
N GLN A 214 9.22 -15.57 18.72
CA GLN A 214 9.72 -15.49 20.09
C GLN A 214 8.58 -15.62 21.10
N ALA A 215 7.49 -14.89 20.92
CA ALA A 215 6.33 -14.98 21.80
C ALA A 215 5.72 -16.39 21.83
N LEU A 216 5.62 -17.05 20.67
CA LEU A 216 5.09 -18.42 20.58
C LEU A 216 6.03 -19.47 21.22
N SER A 217 7.34 -19.25 21.20
CA SER A 217 8.30 -20.16 21.85
C SER A 217 8.22 -20.12 23.36
N LEU A 218 7.81 -18.98 23.93
CA LEU A 218 7.66 -18.80 25.40
C LEU A 218 6.32 -19.35 25.94
N LEU A 219 5.39 -19.76 25.06
CA LEU A 219 4.11 -20.28 25.51
C LEU A 219 4.29 -21.65 26.21
N ASN A 220 3.72 -21.77 27.38
CA ASN A 220 3.60 -23.08 28.08
C ASN A 220 2.63 -24.03 27.36
N PHE A 221 1.65 -23.49 26.61
CA PHE A 221 0.72 -24.25 25.83
C PHE A 221 1.36 -24.71 24.53
N LYS A 222 1.49 -26.02 24.33
CA LYS A 222 2.21 -26.61 23.18
C LYS A 222 1.29 -27.05 22.03
N ASN A 223 -0.03 -27.15 22.24
CA ASN A 223 -0.95 -27.67 21.24
C ASN A 223 -1.50 -26.56 20.31
N TYR A 224 -0.63 -25.95 19.50
CA TYR A 224 -1.00 -24.94 18.50
C TYR A 224 -0.35 -25.20 17.15
N LYS A 225 -0.97 -24.63 16.10
CA LYS A 225 -0.40 -24.50 14.75
C LYS A 225 -0.48 -23.06 14.28
N LEU A 226 0.61 -22.53 13.75
CA LEU A 226 0.67 -21.20 13.12
C LEU A 226 0.60 -21.34 11.61
N LEU A 227 -0.40 -20.74 10.99
CA LEU A 227 -0.57 -20.66 9.54
C LEU A 227 -0.12 -19.27 9.07
N ILE A 228 0.87 -19.21 8.18
CA ILE A 228 1.41 -17.95 7.65
C ILE A 228 1.05 -17.86 6.18
N ALA A 229 0.14 -16.94 5.83
CA ALA A 229 -0.19 -16.63 4.45
C ALA A 229 0.55 -15.37 4.00
N GLY A 230 1.39 -15.52 2.99
CA GLY A 230 2.23 -14.47 2.42
C GLY A 230 3.59 -14.99 2.00
N ASP A 231 4.37 -14.10 1.38
CA ASP A 231 5.75 -14.37 0.98
C ASP A 231 6.60 -13.11 1.13
N GLY A 232 7.94 -13.24 1.11
CA GLY A 232 8.85 -12.12 1.23
C GLY A 232 10.29 -12.51 1.50
N ILE A 233 11.16 -11.51 1.49
CA ILE A 233 12.62 -11.67 1.57
C ILE A 233 13.12 -12.28 2.88
N GLU A 234 12.36 -12.14 3.97
CA GLU A 234 12.74 -12.67 5.29
C GLU A 234 12.38 -14.16 5.50
N LYS A 235 11.77 -14.83 4.49
CA LYS A 235 11.29 -16.22 4.62
C LYS A 235 12.37 -17.20 5.10
N SER A 236 13.56 -17.11 4.51
CA SER A 236 14.69 -18.00 4.87
C SER A 236 15.16 -17.76 6.30
N LYS A 237 15.30 -16.49 6.72
CA LYS A 237 15.67 -16.12 8.09
C LYS A 237 14.62 -16.55 9.12
N LEU A 238 13.33 -16.39 8.77
CA LEU A 238 12.22 -16.82 9.64
C LEU A 238 12.20 -18.34 9.82
N LYS A 239 12.51 -19.12 8.78
CA LYS A 239 12.66 -20.57 8.92
C LYS A 239 13.79 -20.94 9.89
N GLN A 240 14.98 -20.38 9.69
CA GLN A 240 16.13 -20.61 10.59
C GLN A 240 15.81 -20.20 12.03
N LEU A 241 15.10 -19.07 12.23
CA LEU A 241 14.66 -18.64 13.56
C LEU A 241 13.69 -19.66 14.18
N SER A 242 12.73 -20.18 13.41
CA SER A 242 11.77 -21.16 13.90
C SER A 242 12.43 -22.48 14.33
N GLU A 243 13.51 -22.89 13.66
CA GLU A 243 14.31 -24.05 14.02
C GLU A 243 15.06 -23.81 15.34
N LYS A 244 15.74 -22.65 15.46
CA LYS A 244 16.45 -22.26 16.70
C LYS A 244 15.52 -22.19 17.91
N LEU A 245 14.25 -21.81 17.71
CA LEU A 245 13.24 -21.71 18.75
C LEU A 245 12.47 -23.03 18.98
N ASN A 246 12.82 -24.12 18.29
CA ASN A 246 12.16 -25.44 18.36
C ASN A 246 10.63 -25.39 18.12
N ILE A 247 10.17 -24.51 17.23
CA ILE A 247 8.75 -24.36 16.86
C ILE A 247 8.48 -24.61 15.36
N SER A 248 9.48 -25.01 14.58
CA SER A 248 9.37 -25.18 13.12
C SER A 248 8.27 -26.15 12.72
N ASN A 249 8.09 -27.25 13.46
CA ASN A 249 7.05 -28.26 13.24
C ASN A 249 5.61 -27.75 13.47
N LYS A 250 5.46 -26.62 14.16
CA LYS A 250 4.16 -25.97 14.43
C LYS A 250 3.81 -24.90 13.40
N ILE A 251 4.74 -24.53 12.50
CA ILE A 251 4.58 -23.44 11.55
C ILE A 251 4.34 -23.99 10.14
N LYS A 252 3.26 -23.54 9.50
CA LYS A 252 2.97 -23.86 8.11
C LYS A 252 2.97 -22.58 7.26
N TYR A 253 3.92 -22.49 6.33
CA TYR A 253 3.98 -21.42 5.33
C TYR A 253 3.10 -21.79 4.15
N LEU A 254 2.11 -20.95 3.84
CA LEU A 254 1.11 -21.17 2.79
C LEU A 254 1.44 -20.41 1.48
N GLY A 255 2.48 -19.57 1.53
CA GLY A 255 2.80 -18.71 0.40
C GLY A 255 1.76 -17.60 0.18
N PHE A 256 1.84 -16.95 -0.98
CA PHE A 256 0.87 -15.92 -1.36
C PHE A 256 -0.48 -16.56 -1.72
N LEU A 257 -1.54 -16.07 -1.11
CA LEU A 257 -2.92 -16.51 -1.37
C LEU A 257 -3.75 -15.37 -1.95
N LYS A 258 -4.48 -15.67 -3.02
CA LYS A 258 -5.45 -14.73 -3.62
C LYS A 258 -6.67 -14.52 -2.72
N ASP A 259 -7.12 -15.57 -2.06
CA ASP A 259 -8.21 -15.52 -1.08
C ASP A 259 -7.74 -16.05 0.27
N VAL A 260 -7.81 -15.20 1.27
CA VAL A 260 -7.41 -15.52 2.66
C VAL A 260 -8.59 -15.94 3.53
N LYS A 261 -9.83 -15.82 3.04
CA LYS A 261 -11.04 -16.14 3.80
C LYS A 261 -11.04 -17.58 4.34
N PRO A 262 -10.64 -18.62 3.59
CA PRO A 262 -10.62 -20.00 4.10
C PRO A 262 -9.74 -20.13 5.35
N ILE A 263 -8.56 -19.48 5.37
CA ILE A 263 -7.64 -19.53 6.52
C ILE A 263 -8.24 -18.80 7.71
N LEU A 264 -8.79 -17.60 7.48
CA LEU A 264 -9.43 -16.81 8.54
C LEU A 264 -10.63 -17.54 9.15
N LYS A 265 -11.38 -18.30 8.33
CA LYS A 265 -12.47 -19.15 8.84
C LYS A 265 -11.98 -20.35 9.63
N LEU A 266 -10.83 -20.91 9.26
CA LEU A 266 -10.24 -22.07 9.93
C LEU A 266 -9.59 -21.68 11.26
N SER A 267 -9.05 -20.47 11.36
CA SER A 267 -8.29 -20.02 12.53
C SER A 267 -9.19 -19.73 13.74
N ASN A 268 -8.65 -20.00 14.92
CA ASN A 268 -9.25 -19.62 16.20
C ASN A 268 -8.77 -18.22 16.61
N LEU A 269 -7.54 -17.86 16.23
CA LEU A 269 -6.91 -16.58 16.53
C LEU A 269 -6.21 -16.02 15.31
N TYR A 270 -6.41 -14.75 15.03
CA TYR A 270 -5.65 -14.00 14.04
C TYR A 270 -4.69 -13.03 14.74
N VAL A 271 -3.41 -13.09 14.38
CA VAL A 271 -2.37 -12.22 14.95
C VAL A 271 -1.80 -11.33 13.86
N ASN A 272 -1.74 -10.04 14.14
CA ASN A 272 -1.06 -9.04 13.34
C ASN A 272 -0.02 -8.35 14.22
N THR A 273 1.26 -8.51 13.89
CA THR A 273 2.42 -7.96 14.61
C THR A 273 2.90 -6.66 14.00
#